data_f7e5c7075f7baacb5a9671135731ea51
#
_entry.id   f7e5c7075f7baacb5a9671135731ea51
#
_cell.length_a   1.000
_cell.length_b   1.000
_cell.length_c   1.000
_cell.angle_alpha   90.00
_cell.angle_beta   90.00
_cell.angle_gamma   90.00
#
_symmetry.space_group_name_H-M   'P 1'
#
loop_
_entity.id
_entity.type
_entity.pdbx_description
1 polymer ?
#
loop_
_entity_poly.entity_id
_entity_poly.type
_entity_poly.pdbx_seq_one_letter_code
_entity_poly.pdbx_strand_id
1 'polypeptide(L)'
;MGKVAFVFSGQGAQYSGMGKSLYEHSAAAKNVFDTAESIRPGTKNQCFSGTLEKISITKNTQPCLFCVDLAAAEALREAGITPDMTAGFSLGEVAAVTFAGIFTTEEGFSLVTKRGEAMQAAAEQADSAMAAVLKLPNEKVEELCRMHQSVFPVNYNCPGQLVVAGLKTTLPDFLSDVAANGGRAVPLNVSGGFHSPFMESASARLHDVLETMDVKEPTVPVYANYTAEPYTKGTAKELLTQQVAHPVRWQQTVEKMIEAGVDTFVEVGAGKTLCGLIKKTSRAVKVYNVEDAETLSAAAQAIRAEGENA
;
A
#
# COMPACT_ATOMS: atom_id res chain seq x y z
N MET A 1 18.36 20.10 -1.48
CA MET A 1 17.26 19.15 -1.24
C MET A 1 17.67 17.81 -1.82
N GLY A 2 17.51 16.72 -1.06
CA GLY A 2 17.72 15.38 -1.59
C GLY A 2 16.55 14.96 -2.47
N LYS A 3 16.43 13.65 -2.74
CA LYS A 3 15.36 13.12 -3.57
C LYS A 3 14.04 13.02 -2.82
N VAL A 4 12.93 13.24 -3.53
CA VAL A 4 11.56 13.11 -3.03
C VAL A 4 10.98 11.77 -3.46
N ALA A 5 10.36 11.05 -2.53
CA ALA A 5 9.61 9.82 -2.84
C ALA A 5 8.12 10.00 -2.52
N PHE A 6 7.24 9.55 -3.43
CA PHE A 6 5.83 9.37 -3.11
C PHE A 6 5.59 7.94 -2.67
N VAL A 7 4.89 7.78 -1.54
CA VAL A 7 4.52 6.47 -1.00
C VAL A 7 2.99 6.39 -0.87
N PHE A 8 2.43 5.34 -1.49
CA PHE A 8 0.98 5.18 -1.65
C PHE A 8 0.42 4.31 -0.53
N SER A 9 -0.68 4.75 0.07
CA SER A 9 -1.26 4.14 1.25
C SER A 9 -1.79 2.72 0.99
N GLY A 10 -2.01 1.95 2.05
CA GLY A 10 -2.51 0.58 1.99
C GLY A 10 -3.83 0.39 2.70
N GLN A 11 -4.40 -0.82 2.58
CA GLN A 11 -5.62 -1.21 3.28
C GLN A 11 -5.45 -1.05 4.80
N GLY A 12 -6.48 -0.49 5.46
CA GLY A 12 -6.47 -0.10 6.87
C GLY A 12 -6.46 1.41 7.08
N ALA A 13 -6.15 2.19 6.03
CA ALA A 13 -6.13 3.66 6.08
C ALA A 13 -7.50 4.29 5.76
N GLN A 14 -8.46 3.53 5.20
CA GLN A 14 -9.74 4.04 4.73
C GLN A 14 -10.62 4.64 5.84
N TYR A 15 -11.31 5.74 5.51
CA TYR A 15 -12.32 6.39 6.34
C TYR A 15 -13.42 7.01 5.47
N SER A 16 -14.59 7.23 6.05
CA SER A 16 -15.71 7.88 5.35
C SER A 16 -15.40 9.34 5.06
N GLY A 17 -15.55 9.77 3.82
CA GLY A 17 -15.21 11.13 3.38
C GLY A 17 -13.84 11.27 2.72
N MET A 18 -13.01 10.22 2.71
CA MET A 18 -11.67 10.25 2.11
C MET A 18 -11.72 10.67 0.64
N GLY A 19 -10.78 11.54 0.25
CA GLY A 19 -10.61 12.03 -1.11
C GLY A 19 -11.61 13.08 -1.58
N LYS A 20 -12.70 13.34 -0.82
CA LYS A 20 -13.73 14.34 -1.21
C LYS A 20 -13.13 15.74 -1.35
N SER A 21 -12.33 16.17 -0.40
CA SER A 21 -11.69 17.48 -0.44
C SER A 21 -10.75 17.63 -1.64
N LEU A 22 -9.96 16.59 -1.98
CA LEU A 22 -9.12 16.60 -3.18
C LEU A 22 -9.96 16.68 -4.47
N TYR A 23 -11.05 15.91 -4.53
CA TYR A 23 -11.98 15.95 -5.67
C TYR A 23 -12.57 17.35 -5.90
N GLU A 24 -12.87 18.10 -4.84
CA GLU A 24 -13.46 19.44 -4.91
C GLU A 24 -12.46 20.54 -5.26
N HIS A 25 -11.14 20.32 -5.02
CA HIS A 25 -10.12 21.38 -5.12
C HIS A 25 -9.03 21.12 -6.17
N SER A 26 -8.95 19.95 -6.80
CA SER A 26 -7.97 19.61 -7.83
C SER A 26 -8.66 19.02 -9.06
N ALA A 27 -8.36 19.59 -10.24
CA ALA A 27 -8.90 19.08 -11.49
C ALA A 27 -8.33 17.69 -11.82
N ALA A 28 -7.06 17.46 -11.50
CA ALA A 28 -6.42 16.16 -11.68
C ALA A 28 -7.03 15.10 -10.77
N ALA A 29 -7.24 15.40 -9.50
CA ALA A 29 -7.92 14.49 -8.56
C ALA A 29 -9.36 14.19 -9.00
N LYS A 30 -10.09 15.22 -9.45
CA LYS A 30 -11.45 15.08 -9.99
C LYS A 30 -11.48 14.11 -11.17
N ASN A 31 -10.54 14.20 -12.09
CA ASN A 31 -10.46 13.32 -13.24
C ASN A 31 -10.25 11.84 -12.85
N VAL A 32 -9.42 11.57 -11.86
CA VAL A 32 -9.22 10.21 -11.33
C VAL A 32 -10.53 9.61 -10.82
N PHE A 33 -11.27 10.35 -9.99
CA PHE A 33 -12.54 9.87 -9.45
C PHE A 33 -13.64 9.75 -10.51
N ASP A 34 -13.70 10.66 -11.49
CA ASP A 34 -14.69 10.61 -12.57
C ASP A 34 -14.41 9.42 -13.51
N THR A 35 -13.15 9.11 -13.79
CA THR A 35 -12.73 7.90 -14.51
C THR A 35 -13.15 6.64 -13.78
N ALA A 36 -12.84 6.54 -12.50
CA ALA A 36 -13.21 5.40 -11.66
C ALA A 36 -14.74 5.21 -11.58
N GLU A 37 -15.50 6.30 -11.44
CA GLU A 37 -16.96 6.28 -11.41
C GLU A 37 -17.57 5.78 -12.71
N SER A 38 -16.95 6.08 -13.87
CA SER A 38 -17.40 5.60 -15.18
C SER A 38 -17.25 4.09 -15.35
N ILE A 39 -16.23 3.50 -14.70
CA ILE A 39 -15.93 2.07 -14.78
C ILE A 39 -16.72 1.28 -13.72
N ARG A 40 -16.78 1.81 -12.49
CA ARG A 40 -17.47 1.20 -11.35
C ARG A 40 -18.38 2.25 -10.69
N PRO A 41 -19.64 2.39 -11.20
CA PRO A 41 -20.61 3.35 -10.66
C PRO A 41 -20.82 3.19 -9.15
N GLY A 42 -20.87 4.31 -8.43
CA GLY A 42 -21.00 4.35 -6.98
C GLY A 42 -19.67 4.43 -6.23
N THR A 43 -18.52 4.40 -6.90
CA THR A 43 -17.19 4.50 -6.26
C THR A 43 -17.02 5.83 -5.53
N LYS A 44 -17.41 6.96 -6.12
CA LYS A 44 -17.38 8.27 -5.46
C LYS A 44 -18.24 8.30 -4.19
N ASN A 45 -19.48 7.83 -4.30
CA ASN A 45 -20.36 7.77 -3.14
C ASN A 45 -19.79 6.86 -2.03
N GLN A 46 -19.16 5.77 -2.41
CA GLN A 46 -18.52 4.84 -1.47
C GLN A 46 -17.35 5.50 -0.73
N CYS A 47 -16.50 6.28 -1.42
CA CYS A 47 -15.41 7.04 -0.80
C CYS A 47 -15.91 8.19 0.08
N PHE A 48 -16.87 8.99 -0.42
CA PHE A 48 -17.25 10.27 0.17
C PHE A 48 -18.30 10.15 1.30
N SER A 49 -19.09 9.08 1.32
CA SER A 49 -20.18 8.89 2.27
C SER A 49 -20.46 7.43 2.65
N GLY A 50 -19.65 6.49 2.18
CA GLY A 50 -19.77 5.08 2.56
C GLY A 50 -19.52 4.88 4.05
N THR A 51 -20.28 3.97 4.69
CA THR A 51 -20.02 3.60 6.09
C THR A 51 -18.69 2.86 6.22
N LEU A 52 -18.00 3.00 7.36
CA LEU A 52 -16.72 2.32 7.61
C LEU A 52 -16.85 0.81 7.40
N GLU A 53 -17.95 0.20 7.80
CA GLU A 53 -18.23 -1.23 7.59
C GLU A 53 -18.18 -1.60 6.09
N LYS A 54 -18.86 -0.84 5.22
CA LYS A 54 -18.90 -1.11 3.78
C LYS A 54 -17.56 -0.88 3.10
N ILE A 55 -16.85 0.20 3.43
CA ILE A 55 -15.56 0.53 2.84
C ILE A 55 -14.42 -0.32 3.38
N SER A 56 -14.63 -1.09 4.46
CA SER A 56 -13.66 -2.04 5.01
C SER A 56 -13.76 -3.46 4.40
N ILE A 57 -14.75 -3.73 3.55
CA ILE A 57 -14.81 -4.96 2.77
C ILE A 57 -13.75 -4.89 1.67
N THR A 58 -12.83 -5.84 1.60
CA THR A 58 -11.63 -5.81 0.74
C THR A 58 -11.92 -5.43 -0.72
N LYS A 59 -12.95 -6.01 -1.34
CA LYS A 59 -13.38 -5.67 -2.71
C LYS A 59 -13.88 -4.23 -2.90
N ASN A 60 -14.21 -3.55 -1.81
CA ASN A 60 -14.59 -2.13 -1.80
C ASN A 60 -13.42 -1.24 -1.39
N THR A 61 -12.65 -1.67 -0.39
CA THR A 61 -11.50 -0.93 0.13
C THR A 61 -10.49 -0.62 -0.96
N GLN A 62 -10.12 -1.65 -1.74
CA GLN A 62 -9.03 -1.52 -2.71
C GLN A 62 -9.32 -0.49 -3.82
N PRO A 63 -10.44 -0.53 -4.55
CA PRO A 63 -10.73 0.49 -5.55
C PRO A 63 -10.94 1.89 -4.94
N CYS A 64 -11.50 1.99 -3.73
CA CYS A 64 -11.68 3.27 -3.07
C CYS A 64 -10.34 3.92 -2.69
N LEU A 65 -9.45 3.17 -2.03
CA LEU A 65 -8.12 3.69 -1.66
C LEU A 65 -7.26 4.00 -2.89
N PHE A 66 -7.30 3.16 -3.92
CA PHE A 66 -6.63 3.46 -5.19
C PHE A 66 -7.01 4.84 -5.74
N CYS A 67 -8.32 5.18 -5.72
CA CYS A 67 -8.76 6.50 -6.18
C CYS A 67 -8.18 7.63 -5.32
N VAL A 68 -8.19 7.48 -4.00
CA VAL A 68 -7.68 8.51 -3.08
C VAL A 68 -6.17 8.67 -3.23
N ASP A 69 -5.44 7.57 -3.32
CA ASP A 69 -4.00 7.52 -3.47
C ASP A 69 -3.55 8.19 -4.78
N LEU A 70 -4.16 7.76 -5.89
CA LEU A 70 -3.82 8.31 -7.20
C LEU A 70 -4.25 9.78 -7.31
N ALA A 71 -5.43 10.14 -6.78
CA ALA A 71 -5.91 11.52 -6.77
C ALA A 71 -4.97 12.45 -5.97
N ALA A 72 -4.45 12.00 -4.83
CA ALA A 72 -3.50 12.77 -4.04
C ALA A 72 -2.16 12.98 -4.78
N ALA A 73 -1.65 11.93 -5.43
CA ALA A 73 -0.43 12.00 -6.22
C ALA A 73 -0.57 12.90 -7.45
N GLU A 74 -1.70 12.80 -8.17
CA GLU A 74 -1.97 13.65 -9.33
C GLU A 74 -2.23 15.12 -8.95
N ALA A 75 -2.83 15.38 -7.78
CA ALA A 75 -2.98 16.73 -7.27
C ALA A 75 -1.63 17.37 -6.91
N LEU A 76 -0.67 16.59 -6.36
CA LEU A 76 0.70 17.07 -6.17
C LEU A 76 1.40 17.36 -7.50
N ARG A 77 1.22 16.48 -8.51
CA ARG A 77 1.75 16.71 -9.87
C ARG A 77 1.17 17.97 -10.48
N GLU A 78 -0.14 18.20 -10.36
CA GLU A 78 -0.83 19.43 -10.79
C GLU A 78 -0.27 20.66 -10.06
N ALA A 79 0.10 20.52 -8.77
CA ALA A 79 0.77 21.56 -8.01
C ALA A 79 2.28 21.72 -8.35
N GLY A 80 2.81 20.99 -9.33
CA GLY A 80 4.21 21.07 -9.77
C GLY A 80 5.20 20.34 -8.86
N ILE A 81 4.74 19.42 -8.02
CA ILE A 81 5.59 18.56 -7.18
C ILE A 81 5.60 17.16 -7.79
N THR A 82 6.79 16.68 -8.16
CA THR A 82 7.00 15.35 -8.75
C THR A 82 8.00 14.55 -7.93
N PRO A 83 7.83 13.24 -7.81
CA PRO A 83 8.79 12.40 -7.08
C PRO A 83 9.95 11.97 -7.98
N ASP A 84 11.10 11.67 -7.37
CA ASP A 84 12.24 11.00 -8.00
C ASP A 84 12.04 9.47 -8.04
N MET A 85 11.22 8.93 -7.13
CA MET A 85 10.86 7.51 -7.09
C MET A 85 9.56 7.30 -6.31
N THR A 86 8.95 6.13 -6.50
CA THR A 86 7.68 5.79 -5.86
C THR A 86 7.72 4.38 -5.26
N ALA A 87 6.87 4.16 -4.25
CA ALA A 87 6.55 2.85 -3.73
C ALA A 87 5.11 2.87 -3.20
N GLY A 88 4.45 1.72 -3.12
CA GLY A 88 3.12 1.64 -2.52
C GLY A 88 3.02 0.46 -1.58
N PHE A 89 2.18 0.55 -0.55
CA PHE A 89 1.99 -0.53 0.40
C PHE A 89 0.83 -1.44 -0.05
N SER A 90 1.12 -2.67 -0.46
CA SER A 90 0.12 -3.64 -0.91
C SER A 90 -0.73 -3.09 -2.08
N LEU A 91 -1.99 -2.74 -1.86
CA LEU A 91 -2.82 -2.11 -2.91
C LEU A 91 -2.23 -0.78 -3.42
N GLY A 92 -1.53 -0.04 -2.56
CA GLY A 92 -0.86 1.20 -2.94
C GLY A 92 0.21 1.01 -4.02
N GLU A 93 0.79 -0.19 -4.15
CA GLU A 93 1.70 -0.52 -5.24
C GLU A 93 0.99 -0.45 -6.61
N VAL A 94 -0.29 -0.85 -6.69
CA VAL A 94 -1.08 -0.71 -7.93
C VAL A 94 -1.28 0.78 -8.29
N ALA A 95 -1.52 1.63 -7.29
CA ALA A 95 -1.60 3.08 -7.49
C ALA A 95 -0.23 3.66 -7.89
N ALA A 96 0.87 3.21 -7.28
CA ALA A 96 2.23 3.64 -7.59
C ALA A 96 2.64 3.31 -9.03
N VAL A 97 2.41 2.08 -9.50
CA VAL A 97 2.72 1.67 -10.89
C VAL A 97 1.82 2.38 -11.90
N THR A 98 0.57 2.69 -11.54
CA THR A 98 -0.34 3.49 -12.38
C THR A 98 0.15 4.93 -12.48
N PHE A 99 0.50 5.57 -11.35
CA PHE A 99 1.07 6.92 -11.33
C PHE A 99 2.37 7.01 -12.14
N ALA A 100 3.20 5.98 -12.09
CA ALA A 100 4.43 5.89 -12.87
C ALA A 100 4.21 5.60 -14.37
N GLY A 101 2.98 5.40 -14.82
CA GLY A 101 2.60 5.23 -16.22
C GLY A 101 2.76 3.81 -16.76
N ILE A 102 2.95 2.80 -15.90
CA ILE A 102 2.91 1.37 -16.31
C ILE A 102 1.51 1.02 -16.84
N PHE A 103 0.47 1.57 -16.21
CA PHE A 103 -0.93 1.46 -16.65
C PHE A 103 -1.55 2.85 -16.80
N THR A 104 -2.59 2.97 -17.62
CA THR A 104 -3.49 4.13 -17.57
C THR A 104 -4.32 4.10 -16.28
N THR A 105 -4.97 5.21 -15.94
CA THR A 105 -5.88 5.26 -14.78
C THR A 105 -7.00 4.22 -14.89
N GLU A 106 -7.57 4.03 -16.08
CA GLU A 106 -8.62 3.05 -16.36
C GLU A 106 -8.13 1.62 -16.15
N GLU A 107 -6.95 1.30 -16.68
CA GLU A 107 -6.34 -0.03 -16.55
C GLU A 107 -5.99 -0.33 -15.10
N GLY A 108 -5.33 0.60 -14.40
CA GLY A 108 -4.97 0.47 -13.00
C GLY A 108 -6.19 0.33 -12.08
N PHE A 109 -7.24 1.12 -12.34
CA PHE A 109 -8.49 1.01 -11.59
C PHE A 109 -9.22 -0.33 -11.83
N SER A 110 -9.24 -0.80 -13.08
CA SER A 110 -9.80 -2.11 -13.42
C SER A 110 -9.01 -3.24 -12.77
N LEU A 111 -7.67 -3.15 -12.79
CA LEU A 111 -6.77 -4.12 -12.16
C LEU A 111 -7.01 -4.21 -10.65
N VAL A 112 -7.01 -3.06 -9.94
CA VAL A 112 -7.20 -3.03 -8.48
C VAL A 112 -8.59 -3.52 -8.06
N THR A 113 -9.61 -3.28 -8.87
CA THR A 113 -10.97 -3.79 -8.64
C THR A 113 -10.97 -5.32 -8.68
N LYS A 114 -10.41 -5.91 -9.73
CA LYS A 114 -10.27 -7.37 -9.87
C LYS A 114 -9.38 -7.97 -8.78
N ARG A 115 -8.30 -7.25 -8.38
CA ARG A 115 -7.44 -7.66 -7.27
C ARG A 115 -8.21 -7.71 -5.96
N GLY A 116 -9.01 -6.70 -5.65
CA GLY A 116 -9.84 -6.65 -4.44
C GLY A 116 -10.86 -7.79 -4.39
N GLU A 117 -11.51 -8.10 -5.53
CA GLU A 117 -12.45 -9.22 -5.66
C GLU A 117 -11.76 -10.57 -5.49
N ALA A 118 -10.60 -10.77 -6.13
CA ALA A 118 -9.83 -12.01 -6.03
C ALA A 118 -9.33 -12.28 -4.61
N MET A 119 -8.79 -11.25 -3.95
CA MET A 119 -8.30 -11.36 -2.57
C MET A 119 -9.43 -11.57 -1.56
N GLN A 120 -10.59 -10.93 -1.76
CA GLN A 120 -11.79 -11.19 -0.95
C GLN A 120 -12.23 -12.65 -1.07
N ALA A 121 -12.32 -13.16 -2.29
CA ALA A 121 -12.72 -14.55 -2.54
C ALA A 121 -11.71 -15.56 -1.97
N ALA A 122 -10.41 -15.29 -2.04
CA ALA A 122 -9.38 -16.13 -1.43
C ALA A 122 -9.46 -16.11 0.10
N ALA A 123 -9.71 -14.95 0.71
CA ALA A 123 -9.88 -14.82 2.15
C ALA A 123 -11.06 -15.63 2.70
N GLU A 124 -12.11 -15.80 1.90
CA GLU A 124 -13.30 -16.59 2.27
C GLU A 124 -13.05 -18.11 2.19
N GLN A 125 -11.96 -18.57 1.54
CA GLN A 125 -11.62 -19.99 1.39
C GLN A 125 -10.81 -20.55 2.57
N ALA A 126 -10.10 -19.68 3.29
CA ALA A 126 -9.25 -20.08 4.42
C ALA A 126 -9.67 -19.33 5.69
N ASP A 127 -9.96 -20.07 6.76
CA ASP A 127 -10.24 -19.45 8.07
C ASP A 127 -8.94 -18.95 8.71
N SER A 128 -8.44 -17.85 8.16
CA SER A 128 -7.17 -17.23 8.51
C SER A 128 -7.35 -15.85 9.12
N ALA A 129 -6.33 -15.38 9.82
CA ALA A 129 -6.31 -14.06 10.45
C ALA A 129 -4.88 -13.48 10.38
N MET A 130 -4.75 -12.20 10.74
CA MET A 130 -3.46 -11.52 10.82
C MET A 130 -3.28 -10.86 12.18
N ALA A 131 -2.02 -10.77 12.62
CA ALA A 131 -1.64 -10.05 13.83
C ALA A 131 -0.33 -9.30 13.62
N ALA A 132 -0.24 -8.07 14.14
CA ALA A 132 0.99 -7.32 14.21
C ALA A 132 1.79 -7.76 15.45
N VAL A 133 3.01 -8.27 15.23
CA VAL A 133 3.97 -8.57 16.30
C VAL A 133 4.86 -7.35 16.50
N LEU A 134 4.93 -6.91 17.75
CA LEU A 134 5.67 -5.72 18.19
C LEU A 134 6.75 -6.10 19.17
N LYS A 135 7.82 -5.31 19.24
CA LYS A 135 8.91 -5.40 20.21
C LYS A 135 9.83 -6.63 20.08
N LEU A 136 9.70 -7.42 19.03
CA LEU A 136 10.65 -8.48 18.69
C LEU A 136 11.39 -8.11 17.40
N PRO A 137 12.68 -8.51 17.26
CA PRO A 137 13.38 -8.45 15.99
C PRO A 137 12.69 -9.33 14.95
N ASN A 138 12.78 -8.96 13.66
CA ASN A 138 12.17 -9.71 12.57
C ASN A 138 12.62 -11.17 12.56
N GLU A 139 13.92 -11.43 12.77
CA GLU A 139 14.53 -12.77 12.78
C GLU A 139 13.91 -13.66 13.87
N LYS A 140 13.58 -13.07 15.04
CA LYS A 140 12.92 -13.81 16.12
C LYS A 140 11.48 -14.15 15.78
N VAL A 141 10.75 -13.24 15.14
CA VAL A 141 9.39 -13.52 14.66
C VAL A 141 9.40 -14.61 13.60
N GLU A 142 10.34 -14.57 12.66
CA GLU A 142 10.52 -15.61 11.64
C GLU A 142 10.85 -16.98 12.26
N GLU A 143 11.71 -17.01 13.28
CA GLU A 143 12.01 -18.24 14.03
C GLU A 143 10.73 -18.82 14.63
N LEU A 144 9.93 -18.01 15.31
CA LEU A 144 8.66 -18.44 15.88
C LEU A 144 7.68 -18.92 14.79
N CYS A 145 7.58 -18.21 13.66
CA CYS A 145 6.74 -18.66 12.54
C CYS A 145 7.12 -20.06 12.05
N ARG A 146 8.43 -20.38 11.96
CA ARG A 146 8.90 -21.73 11.54
C ARG A 146 8.52 -22.85 12.52
N MET A 147 8.23 -22.52 13.77
CA MET A 147 7.81 -23.48 14.80
C MET A 147 6.31 -23.79 14.74
N HIS A 148 5.53 -22.95 14.07
CA HIS A 148 4.06 -23.08 13.97
C HIS A 148 3.62 -23.36 12.54
N GLN A 149 2.92 -24.46 12.32
CA GLN A 149 2.37 -24.78 11.01
C GLN A 149 1.37 -23.73 10.56
N SER A 150 1.45 -23.33 9.29
CA SER A 150 0.53 -22.36 8.67
C SER A 150 0.53 -20.98 9.33
N VAL A 151 1.66 -20.55 9.89
CA VAL A 151 1.91 -19.16 10.31
C VAL A 151 3.06 -18.58 9.49
N PHE A 152 2.83 -17.43 8.87
CA PHE A 152 3.73 -16.84 7.90
C PHE A 152 4.02 -15.37 8.22
N PRO A 153 5.28 -14.89 8.12
CA PRO A 153 5.59 -13.47 8.15
C PRO A 153 5.12 -12.83 6.84
N VAL A 154 4.36 -11.74 6.91
CA VAL A 154 3.69 -11.18 5.73
C VAL A 154 3.94 -9.70 5.48
N ASN A 155 4.09 -8.84 6.51
CA ASN A 155 4.43 -7.45 6.29
C ASN A 155 5.58 -7.03 7.20
N TYR A 156 6.75 -6.82 6.62
CA TYR A 156 7.93 -6.26 7.28
C TYR A 156 7.78 -4.74 7.33
N ASN A 157 7.09 -4.23 8.34
CA ASN A 157 6.64 -2.83 8.38
C ASN A 157 7.75 -1.84 8.73
N CYS A 158 8.47 -2.10 9.80
CA CYS A 158 9.59 -1.28 10.28
C CYS A 158 10.34 -2.07 11.38
N PRO A 159 11.52 -1.63 11.84
CA PRO A 159 12.22 -2.28 12.94
C PRO A 159 11.32 -2.52 14.15
N GLY A 160 11.22 -3.80 14.58
CA GLY A 160 10.39 -4.22 15.71
C GLY A 160 8.88 -4.25 15.44
N GLN A 161 8.46 -4.26 14.19
CA GLN A 161 7.05 -4.46 13.80
C GLN A 161 6.95 -5.32 12.54
N LEU A 162 6.55 -6.57 12.71
CA LEU A 162 6.29 -7.55 11.66
C LEU A 162 4.86 -8.09 11.79
N VAL A 163 4.09 -8.07 10.70
CA VAL A 163 2.75 -8.68 10.66
C VAL A 163 2.89 -10.13 10.22
N VAL A 164 2.14 -11.01 10.88
CA VAL A 164 2.02 -12.42 10.53
C VAL A 164 0.60 -12.74 10.09
N ALA A 165 0.46 -13.73 9.20
CA ALA A 165 -0.80 -14.37 8.86
C ALA A 165 -0.78 -15.82 9.31
N GLY A 166 -1.92 -16.34 9.78
CA GLY A 166 -2.02 -17.74 10.19
C GLY A 166 -3.46 -18.22 10.20
N LEU A 167 -3.65 -19.55 10.25
CA LEU A 167 -4.97 -20.11 10.49
C LEU A 167 -5.44 -19.71 11.88
N LYS A 168 -6.74 -19.43 12.06
CA LYS A 168 -7.31 -19.08 13.36
C LYS A 168 -7.14 -20.17 14.40
N THR A 169 -6.94 -21.40 13.96
CA THR A 169 -6.68 -22.56 14.84
C THR A 169 -5.26 -22.61 15.37
N THR A 170 -4.26 -22.10 14.62
CA THR A 170 -2.84 -22.17 15.00
C THR A 170 -2.29 -20.85 15.52
N LEU A 171 -2.90 -19.73 15.12
CA LEU A 171 -2.45 -18.39 15.49
C LEU A 171 -2.43 -18.14 17.02
N PRO A 172 -3.39 -18.62 17.84
CA PRO A 172 -3.36 -18.41 19.29
C PRO A 172 -2.11 -18.96 19.98
N ASP A 173 -1.64 -20.14 19.61
CA ASP A 173 -0.43 -20.75 20.19
C ASP A 173 0.81 -19.93 19.79
N PHE A 174 0.91 -19.50 18.53
CA PHE A 174 1.94 -18.58 18.09
C PHE A 174 1.94 -17.26 18.88
N LEU A 175 0.76 -16.67 19.13
CA LEU A 175 0.65 -15.41 19.89
C LEU A 175 1.09 -15.60 21.35
N SER A 176 0.86 -16.79 21.94
CA SER A 176 1.34 -17.14 23.28
C SER A 176 2.86 -17.19 23.31
N ASP A 177 3.50 -17.78 22.30
CA ASP A 177 4.96 -17.83 22.19
C ASP A 177 5.58 -16.45 21.96
N VAL A 178 4.92 -15.59 21.17
CA VAL A 178 5.31 -14.17 21.04
C VAL A 178 5.36 -13.50 22.41
N ALA A 179 4.31 -13.68 23.22
CA ALA A 179 4.24 -13.10 24.56
C ALA A 179 5.31 -13.68 25.51
N ALA A 180 5.53 -14.99 25.48
CA ALA A 180 6.57 -15.68 26.27
C ALA A 180 7.99 -15.20 25.92
N ASN A 181 8.22 -14.73 24.70
CA ASN A 181 9.49 -14.15 24.25
C ASN A 181 9.57 -12.61 24.44
N GLY A 182 8.66 -12.01 25.20
CA GLY A 182 8.65 -10.57 25.51
C GLY A 182 8.08 -9.66 24.41
N GLY A 183 7.51 -10.24 23.36
CA GLY A 183 6.80 -9.53 22.31
C GLY A 183 5.38 -9.15 22.73
N ARG A 184 4.74 -8.34 21.89
CA ARG A 184 3.31 -7.99 21.98
C ARG A 184 2.66 -8.26 20.63
N ALA A 185 1.58 -9.01 20.61
CA ALA A 185 0.78 -9.24 19.42
C ALA A 185 -0.53 -8.41 19.47
N VAL A 186 -0.90 -7.83 18.34
CA VAL A 186 -2.13 -7.06 18.16
C VAL A 186 -2.90 -7.66 16.97
N PRO A 187 -4.05 -8.29 17.18
CA PRO A 187 -4.88 -8.77 16.08
C PRO A 187 -5.27 -7.64 15.14
N LEU A 188 -5.30 -7.92 13.84
CA LEU A 188 -5.73 -6.97 12.82
C LEU A 188 -7.17 -7.27 12.40
N ASN A 189 -7.96 -6.22 12.20
CA ASN A 189 -9.33 -6.34 11.71
C ASN A 189 -9.33 -6.43 10.17
N VAL A 190 -8.99 -7.61 9.64
CA VAL A 190 -8.94 -7.93 8.21
C VAL A 190 -9.67 -9.23 7.92
N SER A 191 -10.09 -9.43 6.66
CA SER A 191 -10.92 -10.57 6.27
C SER A 191 -10.15 -11.88 6.10
N GLY A 192 -8.81 -11.88 6.08
CA GLY A 192 -8.03 -13.10 5.86
C GLY A 192 -6.52 -12.86 5.92
N GLY A 193 -5.75 -13.93 5.70
CA GLY A 193 -4.29 -13.93 5.75
C GLY A 193 -3.65 -13.42 4.45
N PHE A 194 -3.69 -12.12 4.21
CA PHE A 194 -3.10 -11.50 3.03
C PHE A 194 -1.58 -11.69 2.98
N HIS A 195 -1.01 -11.65 1.77
CA HIS A 195 0.43 -11.76 1.50
C HIS A 195 1.06 -13.06 2.00
N SER A 196 0.28 -14.15 2.00
CA SER A 196 0.66 -15.48 2.41
C SER A 196 0.19 -16.53 1.40
N PRO A 197 0.56 -17.81 1.54
CA PRO A 197 0.03 -18.90 0.70
C PRO A 197 -1.49 -18.98 0.64
N PHE A 198 -2.22 -18.43 1.61
CA PHE A 198 -3.68 -18.36 1.56
C PHE A 198 -4.22 -17.50 0.40
N MET A 199 -3.35 -16.73 -0.25
CA MET A 199 -3.69 -15.86 -1.38
C MET A 199 -3.27 -16.43 -2.76
N GLU A 200 -2.82 -17.67 -2.85
CA GLU A 200 -2.38 -18.28 -4.11
C GLU A 200 -3.48 -18.27 -5.19
N SER A 201 -4.73 -18.52 -4.80
CA SER A 201 -5.86 -18.47 -5.74
C SER A 201 -6.13 -17.05 -6.25
N ALA A 202 -5.88 -16.03 -5.44
CA ALA A 202 -5.98 -14.63 -5.86
C ALA A 202 -4.81 -14.24 -6.78
N SER A 203 -3.59 -14.70 -6.47
CA SER A 203 -2.41 -14.51 -7.31
C SER A 203 -2.62 -15.10 -8.71
N ALA A 204 -3.13 -16.34 -8.82
CA ALA A 204 -3.43 -16.97 -10.10
C ALA A 204 -4.47 -16.18 -10.92
N ARG A 205 -5.55 -15.70 -10.29
CA ARG A 205 -6.55 -14.85 -10.96
C ARG A 205 -5.95 -13.51 -11.43
N LEU A 206 -5.06 -12.92 -10.64
CA LEU A 206 -4.42 -11.67 -11.02
C LEU A 206 -3.44 -11.88 -12.17
N HIS A 207 -2.73 -13.02 -12.20
CA HIS A 207 -1.90 -13.43 -13.32
C HIS A 207 -2.71 -13.43 -14.63
N ASP A 208 -3.85 -14.12 -14.66
CA ASP A 208 -4.71 -14.20 -15.84
C ASP A 208 -5.16 -12.81 -16.32
N VAL A 209 -5.48 -11.90 -15.39
CA VAL A 209 -5.83 -10.52 -15.72
C VAL A 209 -4.65 -9.78 -16.34
N LEU A 210 -3.48 -9.85 -15.71
CA LEU A 210 -2.27 -9.15 -16.16
C LEU A 210 -1.76 -9.65 -17.52
N GLU A 211 -1.96 -10.93 -17.84
CA GLU A 211 -1.61 -11.47 -19.17
C GLU A 211 -2.36 -10.79 -20.30
N THR A 212 -3.56 -10.30 -20.05
CA THR A 212 -4.39 -9.59 -21.05
C THR A 212 -4.08 -8.09 -21.14
N MET A 213 -3.25 -7.55 -20.25
CA MET A 213 -2.97 -6.11 -20.16
C MET A 213 -1.69 -5.74 -20.93
N ASP A 214 -1.71 -4.56 -21.55
CA ASP A 214 -0.48 -3.94 -22.07
C ASP A 214 0.27 -3.25 -20.91
N VAL A 215 1.56 -3.49 -20.81
CA VAL A 215 2.39 -3.01 -19.70
C VAL A 215 3.50 -2.14 -20.27
N LYS A 216 3.51 -0.87 -19.85
CA LYS A 216 4.52 0.11 -20.26
C LYS A 216 5.68 0.16 -19.29
N GLU A 217 6.78 0.76 -19.70
CA GLU A 217 7.89 1.06 -18.82
C GLU A 217 7.52 2.24 -17.89
N PRO A 218 7.93 2.20 -16.61
CA PRO A 218 7.65 3.30 -15.70
C PRO A 218 8.44 4.56 -16.06
N THR A 219 7.81 5.71 -15.94
CA THR A 219 8.42 7.04 -16.16
C THR A 219 9.25 7.51 -14.98
N VAL A 220 9.07 6.90 -13.82
CA VAL A 220 9.77 7.14 -12.56
C VAL A 220 9.99 5.78 -11.87
N PRO A 221 11.15 5.52 -11.22
CA PRO A 221 11.40 4.26 -10.53
C PRO A 221 10.29 3.92 -9.53
N VAL A 222 9.78 2.69 -9.59
CA VAL A 222 8.80 2.15 -8.64
C VAL A 222 9.43 0.98 -7.91
N TYR A 223 9.36 0.94 -6.59
CA TYR A 223 9.88 -0.17 -5.78
C TYR A 223 8.79 -1.21 -5.54
N ALA A 224 9.09 -2.48 -5.84
CA ALA A 224 8.18 -3.59 -5.68
C ALA A 224 8.14 -4.09 -4.23
N ASN A 225 6.95 -4.41 -3.70
CA ASN A 225 6.79 -4.95 -2.35
C ASN A 225 7.49 -6.30 -2.16
N TYR A 226 7.43 -7.17 -3.17
CA TYR A 226 7.96 -8.53 -3.11
C TYR A 226 9.47 -8.56 -3.01
N THR A 227 10.17 -7.75 -3.80
CA THR A 227 11.64 -7.75 -3.89
C THR A 227 12.32 -6.64 -3.11
N ALA A 228 11.60 -5.57 -2.78
CA ALA A 228 12.12 -4.30 -2.31
C ALA A 228 13.14 -3.68 -3.29
N GLU A 229 13.01 -3.97 -4.60
CA GLU A 229 13.85 -3.44 -5.68
C GLU A 229 13.00 -2.67 -6.68
N PRO A 230 13.60 -1.74 -7.44
CA PRO A 230 12.89 -1.09 -8.53
C PRO A 230 12.41 -2.09 -9.59
N TYR A 231 11.22 -1.83 -10.12
CA TYR A 231 10.74 -2.52 -11.32
C TYR A 231 11.74 -2.36 -12.46
N THR A 232 12.02 -3.46 -13.15
CA THR A 232 12.84 -3.47 -14.37
C THR A 232 11.99 -3.84 -15.56
N LYS A 233 12.54 -3.62 -16.76
CA LYS A 233 11.84 -3.89 -18.02
C LYS A 233 11.23 -5.29 -18.06
N GLY A 234 9.92 -5.37 -18.30
CA GLY A 234 9.19 -6.62 -18.46
C GLY A 234 8.83 -7.35 -17.16
N THR A 235 9.21 -6.85 -15.98
CA THR A 235 8.97 -7.56 -14.71
C THR A 235 7.61 -7.25 -14.05
N ALA A 236 6.87 -6.25 -14.55
CA ALA A 236 5.69 -5.75 -13.84
C ALA A 236 4.58 -6.81 -13.67
N LYS A 237 4.28 -7.62 -14.70
CA LYS A 237 3.26 -8.67 -14.60
C LYS A 237 3.63 -9.70 -13.55
N GLU A 238 4.88 -10.16 -13.57
CA GLU A 238 5.37 -11.15 -12.61
C GLU A 238 5.35 -10.59 -11.18
N LEU A 239 5.94 -9.41 -10.96
CA LEU A 239 6.07 -8.83 -9.62
C LEU A 239 4.70 -8.51 -9.00
N LEU A 240 3.74 -7.97 -9.77
CA LEU A 240 2.38 -7.73 -9.28
C LEU A 240 1.61 -9.02 -9.00
N THR A 241 1.86 -10.08 -9.77
CA THR A 241 1.31 -11.42 -9.51
C THR A 241 1.86 -11.99 -8.20
N GLN A 242 3.19 -11.96 -8.05
CA GLN A 242 3.87 -12.51 -6.85
C GLN A 242 3.53 -11.73 -5.57
N GLN A 243 3.36 -10.42 -5.68
CA GLN A 243 3.05 -9.55 -4.55
C GLN A 243 1.85 -10.00 -3.71
N VAL A 244 0.82 -10.58 -4.35
CA VAL A 244 -0.45 -10.93 -3.68
C VAL A 244 -0.29 -12.04 -2.65
N ALA A 245 0.56 -13.04 -2.95
CA ALA A 245 0.78 -14.22 -2.10
C ALA A 245 2.13 -14.19 -1.36
N HIS A 246 2.90 -13.11 -1.47
CA HIS A 246 4.22 -12.99 -0.86
C HIS A 246 4.33 -11.75 0.04
N PRO A 247 5.32 -11.75 0.96
CA PRO A 247 5.48 -10.68 1.94
C PRO A 247 5.71 -9.30 1.32
N VAL A 248 5.15 -8.28 1.96
CA VAL A 248 5.45 -6.87 1.72
C VAL A 248 6.72 -6.50 2.49
N ARG A 249 7.80 -6.21 1.79
CA ARG A 249 9.12 -5.86 2.35
C ARG A 249 9.26 -4.34 2.54
N TRP A 250 8.30 -3.73 3.28
CA TRP A 250 8.21 -2.29 3.39
C TRP A 250 9.42 -1.64 4.04
N GLN A 251 9.90 -2.20 5.15
CA GLN A 251 11.12 -1.71 5.82
C GLN A 251 12.30 -1.67 4.85
N GLN A 252 12.57 -2.75 4.15
CA GLN A 252 13.67 -2.85 3.18
C GLN A 252 13.48 -1.89 2.01
N THR A 253 12.24 -1.70 1.54
CA THR A 253 11.92 -0.71 0.50
C THR A 253 12.31 0.70 0.96
N VAL A 254 11.89 1.11 2.16
CA VAL A 254 12.23 2.43 2.72
C VAL A 254 13.74 2.58 2.90
N GLU A 255 14.43 1.57 3.44
CA GLU A 255 15.88 1.58 3.63
C GLU A 255 16.61 1.77 2.28
N LYS A 256 16.25 1.01 1.24
CA LYS A 256 16.85 1.13 -0.09
C LYS A 256 16.55 2.48 -0.78
N MET A 257 15.36 3.03 -0.59
CA MET A 257 15.04 4.37 -1.11
C MET A 257 15.91 5.44 -0.44
N ILE A 258 16.16 5.32 0.87
CA ILE A 258 17.07 6.21 1.61
C ILE A 258 18.51 6.04 1.10
N GLU A 259 18.99 4.81 0.91
CA GLU A 259 20.30 4.53 0.32
C GLU A 259 20.44 5.10 -1.10
N ALA A 260 19.34 5.13 -1.87
CA ALA A 260 19.28 5.77 -3.19
C ALA A 260 19.22 7.31 -3.15
N GLY A 261 19.24 7.91 -1.95
CA GLY A 261 19.33 9.36 -1.73
C GLY A 261 18.00 10.05 -1.44
N VAL A 262 16.93 9.31 -1.11
CA VAL A 262 15.67 9.91 -0.65
C VAL A 262 15.86 10.45 0.77
N ASP A 263 15.60 11.74 0.95
CA ASP A 263 15.55 12.40 2.24
C ASP A 263 14.16 12.90 2.63
N THR A 264 13.22 12.90 1.66
CA THR A 264 11.85 13.41 1.82
C THR A 264 10.85 12.41 1.28
N PHE A 265 9.95 11.95 2.15
CA PHE A 265 8.85 11.05 1.78
C PHE A 265 7.51 11.80 1.88
N VAL A 266 6.65 11.60 0.90
CA VAL A 266 5.28 12.11 0.90
C VAL A 266 4.33 10.93 0.82
N GLU A 267 3.61 10.64 1.91
CA GLU A 267 2.51 9.66 1.89
C GLU A 267 1.33 10.29 1.16
N VAL A 268 0.94 9.69 0.03
CA VAL A 268 -0.21 10.10 -0.78
C VAL A 268 -1.34 9.12 -0.58
N GLY A 269 -2.53 9.63 -0.27
CA GLY A 269 -3.70 8.80 0.00
C GLY A 269 -4.29 9.05 1.38
N ALA A 270 -5.09 8.09 1.86
CA ALA A 270 -5.79 8.24 3.12
C ALA A 270 -4.85 8.07 4.34
N GLY A 271 -4.93 8.98 5.28
CA GLY A 271 -4.24 8.92 6.58
C GLY A 271 -2.74 9.20 6.52
N LYS A 272 -1.99 8.67 7.51
CA LYS A 272 -0.55 8.90 7.69
C LYS A 272 0.18 7.72 8.31
N THR A 273 -0.25 6.52 8.00
CA THR A 273 0.32 5.28 8.57
C THR A 273 1.74 5.04 8.11
N LEU A 274 2.02 5.24 6.81
CA LEU A 274 3.35 5.04 6.24
C LEU A 274 4.34 6.08 6.77
N CYS A 275 3.92 7.32 6.98
CA CYS A 275 4.72 8.34 7.67
C CYS A 275 5.24 7.83 9.02
N GLY A 276 4.36 7.18 9.80
CA GLY A 276 4.74 6.58 11.09
C GLY A 276 5.74 5.44 10.96
N LEU A 277 5.59 4.56 9.97
CA LEU A 277 6.49 3.44 9.70
C LEU A 277 7.86 3.94 9.21
N ILE A 278 7.88 4.92 8.31
CA ILE A 278 9.11 5.53 7.78
C ILE A 278 9.91 6.20 8.92
N LYS A 279 9.24 6.96 9.79
CA LYS A 279 9.91 7.59 10.95
C LYS A 279 10.47 6.59 11.96
N LYS A 280 9.88 5.38 12.07
CA LYS A 280 10.43 4.30 12.89
C LYS A 280 11.63 3.63 12.21
N THR A 281 11.67 3.59 10.89
CA THR A 281 12.79 3.08 10.11
C THR A 281 13.96 4.06 10.12
N SER A 282 13.70 5.37 9.89
CA SER A 282 14.71 6.41 9.95
C SER A 282 14.13 7.73 10.47
N ARG A 283 14.76 8.30 11.49
CA ARG A 283 14.41 9.63 12.02
C ARG A 283 15.03 10.78 11.23
N ALA A 284 16.01 10.47 10.39
CA ALA A 284 16.77 11.46 9.62
C ALA A 284 15.99 12.03 8.43
N VAL A 285 15.01 11.27 7.89
CA VAL A 285 14.23 11.70 6.74
C VAL A 285 13.05 12.58 7.13
N LYS A 286 12.60 13.41 6.22
CA LYS A 286 11.37 14.20 6.34
C LYS A 286 10.19 13.39 5.84
N VAL A 287 9.04 13.59 6.45
CA VAL A 287 7.79 12.93 6.03
C VAL A 287 6.64 13.93 6.02
N TYR A 288 5.86 13.89 4.96
CA TYR A 288 4.62 14.65 4.77
C TYR A 288 3.51 13.69 4.40
N ASN A 289 2.24 14.07 4.60
CA ASN A 289 1.10 13.33 4.06
C ASN A 289 0.19 14.26 3.26
N VAL A 290 -0.46 13.71 2.26
CA VAL A 290 -1.44 14.40 1.41
C VAL A 290 -2.68 13.53 1.28
N GLU A 291 -3.74 13.90 2.01
CA GLU A 291 -5.03 13.22 2.01
C GLU A 291 -6.21 14.15 1.68
N ASP A 292 -5.99 15.47 1.72
CA ASP A 292 -6.97 16.51 1.47
C ASP A 292 -6.31 17.80 0.90
N ALA A 293 -7.10 18.82 0.63
CA ALA A 293 -6.60 20.08 0.07
C ALA A 293 -5.70 20.87 1.03
N GLU A 294 -5.93 20.76 2.34
CA GLU A 294 -5.10 21.43 3.36
C GLU A 294 -3.71 20.81 3.42
N THR A 295 -3.64 19.49 3.54
CA THR A 295 -2.37 18.74 3.57
C THR A 295 -1.63 18.82 2.23
N LEU A 296 -2.34 18.87 1.10
CA LEU A 296 -1.76 19.14 -0.22
C LEU A 296 -1.02 20.50 -0.24
N SER A 297 -1.70 21.55 0.20
CA SER A 297 -1.11 22.90 0.24
C SER A 297 0.09 22.96 1.15
N ALA A 298 -0.01 22.39 2.36
CA ALA A 298 1.07 22.36 3.34
C ALA A 298 2.31 21.59 2.84
N ALA A 299 2.12 20.40 2.27
CA ALA A 299 3.21 19.60 1.73
C ALA A 299 3.89 20.29 0.54
N ALA A 300 3.10 20.85 -0.40
CA ALA A 300 3.65 21.55 -1.55
C ALA A 300 4.47 22.78 -1.15
N GLN A 301 4.02 23.57 -0.19
CA GLN A 301 4.76 24.72 0.33
C GLN A 301 6.07 24.30 1.00
N ALA A 302 6.03 23.29 1.86
CA ALA A 302 7.20 22.79 2.56
C ALA A 302 8.29 22.29 1.60
N ILE A 303 7.91 21.48 0.61
CA ILE A 303 8.84 20.92 -0.38
C ILE A 303 9.47 22.01 -1.25
N ARG A 304 8.70 23.02 -1.70
CA ARG A 304 9.24 24.16 -2.46
C ARG A 304 10.24 24.97 -1.65
N ALA A 305 9.90 25.30 -0.39
CA ALA A 305 10.79 26.08 0.48
C ALA A 305 12.14 25.35 0.73
N GLU A 306 12.13 24.02 0.75
CA GLU A 306 13.35 23.22 0.85
C GLU A 306 14.18 23.26 -0.45
N GLY A 307 13.54 23.27 -1.61
CA GLY A 307 14.20 23.40 -2.91
C GLY A 307 14.88 24.75 -3.09
N GLU A 308 14.28 25.82 -2.59
CA GLU A 308 14.83 27.18 -2.67
C GLU A 308 16.03 27.42 -1.74
N ASN A 309 16.15 26.64 -0.65
CA ASN A 309 17.22 26.74 0.33
C ASN A 309 18.41 25.77 0.10
N ALA A 310 18.39 25.00 -0.98
CA ALA A 310 19.41 24.01 -1.35
C ALA A 310 20.26 24.47 -2.52
#